data_3f72e42ab403697c2f064a1ae20f1e69
#
_entry.id   3f72e42ab403697c2f064a1ae20f1e69
#
_cell.length_a   1.000
_cell.length_b   1.000
_cell.length_c   1.000
_cell.angle_alpha   90.00
_cell.angle_beta   90.00
_cell.angle_gamma   90.00
#
_symmetry.space_group_name_H-M   'P 1'
#
loop_
_entity.id
_entity.type
_entity.pdbx_description
1 polymer ?
#
loop_
_entity_poly.entity_id
_entity_poly.type
_entity_poly.pdbx_seq_one_letter_code
_entity_poly.pdbx_strand_id
1 'polypeptide(L)'
;MTNDALFPVDSETGWVSGLRQLPSPNCDARPEGAQVEVIVLHGISLPAGQFGGDAVIRLFLNQLDINAHPSFLPLKELQVSAHFLIRRDGEIFQFVPVSMRAWHAGISSCLGRSAVNDFSIGVELEGTDTNPYEEAQYRSLARLNQSLIREFPAVTADHLFGHSDIAPDRKSDPGPCFDWPRCRRDAVLLS
;
A
#
# COMPACT_ATOMS: atom_id res chain seq x y z
N MET A 1 -14.08 22.31 -6.89
CA MET A 1 -14.61 21.15 -7.62
C MET A 1 -13.68 20.00 -7.30
N THR A 2 -14.07 19.10 -6.40
CA THR A 2 -13.31 17.90 -6.09
C THR A 2 -13.41 16.99 -7.32
N ASN A 3 -12.28 16.66 -7.91
CA ASN A 3 -12.23 15.74 -9.05
C ASN A 3 -12.43 14.32 -8.50
N ASP A 4 -13.69 13.86 -8.40
CA ASP A 4 -14.06 12.55 -7.85
C ASP A 4 -13.87 11.40 -8.86
N ALA A 5 -13.21 11.67 -9.99
CA ALA A 5 -12.92 10.65 -10.99
C ALA A 5 -12.01 9.55 -10.43
N LEU A 6 -12.33 8.30 -10.76
CA LEU A 6 -11.49 7.14 -10.45
C LEU A 6 -10.14 7.24 -11.17
N PHE A 7 -9.17 6.52 -10.67
CA PHE A 7 -7.84 6.37 -11.29
C PHE A 7 -7.87 5.21 -12.29
N PRO A 8 -7.82 5.44 -13.61
CA PRO A 8 -7.82 4.35 -14.59
C PRO A 8 -6.58 3.46 -14.43
N VAL A 9 -6.80 2.16 -14.32
CA VAL A 9 -5.74 1.17 -14.35
C VAL A 9 -5.52 0.76 -15.81
N ASP A 10 -4.30 0.83 -16.28
CA ASP A 10 -3.90 0.28 -17.57
C ASP A 10 -3.72 -1.24 -17.41
N SER A 11 -4.63 -2.01 -17.96
CA SER A 11 -4.65 -3.49 -17.83
C SER A 11 -3.47 -4.18 -18.52
N GLU A 12 -2.82 -3.54 -19.51
CA GLU A 12 -1.65 -4.12 -20.19
C GLU A 12 -0.38 -3.95 -19.37
N THR A 13 -0.21 -2.77 -18.78
CA THR A 13 1.02 -2.41 -18.06
C THR A 13 0.91 -2.55 -16.55
N GLY A 14 -0.31 -2.48 -15.98
CA GLY A 14 -0.55 -2.45 -14.55
C GLY A 14 -0.26 -1.10 -13.87
N TRP A 15 0.04 -0.07 -14.65
CA TRP A 15 0.19 1.28 -14.12
C TRP A 15 -1.14 2.02 -14.05
N VAL A 16 -1.25 2.89 -13.04
CA VAL A 16 -2.45 3.69 -12.79
C VAL A 16 -2.24 5.09 -13.35
N SER A 17 -3.14 5.51 -14.22
CA SER A 17 -3.06 6.83 -14.86
C SER A 17 -3.27 7.97 -13.88
N GLY A 18 -2.52 9.06 -14.05
CA GLY A 18 -2.63 10.25 -13.21
C GLY A 18 -1.90 10.18 -11.87
N LEU A 19 -1.27 9.05 -11.55
CA LEU A 19 -0.40 8.92 -10.38
C LEU A 19 1.07 9.16 -10.72
N ARG A 20 1.84 9.55 -9.72
CA ARG A 20 3.28 9.68 -9.85
C ARG A 20 3.94 8.30 -9.77
N GLN A 21 4.56 7.88 -10.87
CA GLN A 21 5.19 6.58 -11.01
C GLN A 21 6.69 6.65 -10.69
N LEU A 22 7.14 5.79 -9.78
CA LEU A 22 8.54 5.65 -9.36
C LEU A 22 8.90 4.15 -9.30
N PRO A 23 9.29 3.52 -10.41
CA PRO A 23 9.48 2.08 -10.48
C PRO A 23 10.48 1.54 -9.45
N SER A 24 10.01 0.65 -8.57
CA SER A 24 10.85 -0.05 -7.58
C SER A 24 11.50 -1.28 -8.21
N PRO A 25 12.77 -1.56 -7.92
CA PRO A 25 13.40 -2.83 -8.29
C PRO A 25 12.94 -4.01 -7.41
N ASN A 26 12.26 -3.75 -6.28
CA ASN A 26 11.85 -4.74 -5.29
C ASN A 26 10.49 -5.35 -5.66
N CYS A 27 10.40 -5.94 -6.83
CA CYS A 27 9.22 -6.64 -7.33
C CYS A 27 9.60 -7.76 -8.28
N ASP A 28 8.69 -8.69 -8.50
CA ASP A 28 8.84 -9.78 -9.46
C ASP A 28 7.47 -10.18 -10.04
N ALA A 29 7.48 -11.16 -10.94
CA ALA A 29 6.25 -11.70 -11.50
C ALA A 29 5.44 -12.42 -10.43
N ARG A 30 4.10 -12.30 -10.49
CA ARG A 30 3.23 -13.15 -9.69
C ARG A 30 3.37 -14.61 -10.13
N PRO A 31 3.17 -15.59 -9.22
CA PRO A 31 3.10 -16.99 -9.61
C PRO A 31 2.06 -17.22 -10.71
N GLU A 32 2.30 -18.21 -11.56
CA GLU A 32 1.37 -18.57 -12.63
C GLU A 32 -0.02 -18.89 -12.09
N GLY A 33 -1.05 -18.30 -12.67
CA GLY A 33 -2.45 -18.44 -12.25
C GLY A 33 -2.84 -17.65 -11.02
N ALA A 34 -1.92 -16.95 -10.35
CA ALA A 34 -2.25 -16.09 -9.22
C ALA A 34 -3.08 -14.88 -9.68
N GLN A 35 -4.18 -14.64 -8.97
CA GLN A 35 -5.03 -13.48 -9.16
C GLN A 35 -4.93 -12.55 -7.96
N VAL A 36 -5.15 -11.25 -8.17
CA VAL A 36 -5.30 -10.29 -7.09
C VAL A 36 -6.66 -10.48 -6.45
N GLU A 37 -6.66 -10.76 -5.14
CA GLU A 37 -7.86 -11.08 -4.36
C GLU A 37 -8.02 -10.20 -3.12
N VAL A 38 -6.92 -9.60 -2.63
CA VAL A 38 -6.95 -8.77 -1.43
C VAL A 38 -6.13 -7.49 -1.60
N ILE A 39 -6.50 -6.45 -0.86
CA ILE A 39 -5.68 -5.26 -0.64
C ILE A 39 -5.20 -5.27 0.80
N VAL A 40 -3.90 -5.08 1.01
CA VAL A 40 -3.29 -4.98 2.33
C VAL A 40 -2.89 -3.53 2.60
N LEU A 41 -3.43 -2.97 3.67
CA LEU A 41 -3.15 -1.61 4.12
C LEU A 41 -2.06 -1.64 5.19
N HIS A 42 -1.11 -0.74 5.03
CA HIS A 42 0.05 -0.57 5.91
C HIS A 42 0.10 0.86 6.45
N GLY A 43 0.91 1.04 7.50
CA GLY A 43 1.29 2.35 8.01
C GLY A 43 2.80 2.47 8.04
N ILE A 44 3.36 3.50 7.44
CA ILE A 44 4.80 3.69 7.36
C ILE A 44 5.21 5.13 7.64
N SER A 45 6.32 5.29 8.36
CA SER A 45 7.03 6.57 8.46
C SER A 45 8.52 6.33 8.68
N LEU A 46 9.37 7.11 8.04
CA LEU A 46 10.82 7.04 8.16
C LEU A 46 11.44 8.45 8.24
N PRO A 47 12.11 8.75 9.38
CA PRO A 47 12.12 8.02 10.65
C PRO A 47 10.71 7.88 11.26
N ALA A 48 10.55 6.95 12.22
CA ALA A 48 9.24 6.73 12.84
C ALA A 48 8.63 8.02 13.39
N GLY A 49 7.38 8.33 12.97
CA GLY A 49 6.66 9.54 13.35
C GLY A 49 7.08 10.82 12.62
N GLN A 50 8.00 10.75 11.66
CA GLN A 50 8.35 11.87 10.78
C GLN A 50 7.71 11.70 9.41
N PHE A 51 7.02 12.73 8.95
CA PHE A 51 6.22 12.70 7.72
C PHE A 51 6.74 13.69 6.67
N GLY A 52 6.37 13.49 5.41
CA GLY A 52 6.64 14.42 4.31
C GLY A 52 8.03 14.33 3.67
N GLY A 53 8.95 13.56 4.26
CA GLY A 53 10.28 13.33 3.68
C GLY A 53 10.27 12.34 2.50
N ASP A 54 11.43 12.07 1.92
CA ASP A 54 11.58 11.10 0.84
C ASP A 54 12.18 9.74 1.29
N ALA A 55 12.38 9.54 2.59
CA ALA A 55 13.05 8.35 3.11
C ALA A 55 12.30 7.04 2.77
N VAL A 56 10.96 7.03 2.84
CA VAL A 56 10.13 5.88 2.43
C VAL A 56 10.29 5.61 0.94
N ILE A 57 10.23 6.64 0.11
CA ILE A 57 10.44 6.54 -1.34
C ILE A 57 11.82 5.96 -1.63
N ARG A 58 12.86 6.50 -0.99
CA ARG A 58 14.23 6.02 -1.15
C ARG A 58 14.43 4.59 -0.68
N LEU A 59 13.73 4.17 0.39
CA LEU A 59 13.74 2.77 0.84
C LEU A 59 13.22 1.86 -0.27
N PHE A 60 12.06 2.17 -0.85
CA PHE A 60 11.47 1.34 -1.91
C PHE A 60 12.28 1.33 -3.21
N LEU A 61 13.11 2.35 -3.43
CA LEU A 61 14.01 2.45 -4.59
C LEU A 61 15.43 1.92 -4.31
N ASN A 62 15.71 1.36 -3.12
CA ASN A 62 17.06 0.95 -2.67
C ASN A 62 18.08 2.11 -2.68
N GLN A 63 17.62 3.33 -2.41
CA GLN A 63 18.40 4.57 -2.42
C GLN A 63 18.45 5.25 -1.04
N LEU A 64 18.01 4.56 0.02
CA LEU A 64 18.02 5.12 1.37
C LEU A 64 19.46 5.32 1.85
N ASP A 65 19.80 6.57 2.21
CA ASP A 65 21.06 6.84 2.91
C ASP A 65 20.93 6.38 4.36
N ILE A 66 21.50 5.23 4.65
CA ILE A 66 21.48 4.62 5.98
C ILE A 66 22.18 5.44 7.06
N ASN A 67 23.04 6.39 6.67
CA ASN A 67 23.78 7.26 7.59
C ASN A 67 22.99 8.54 7.91
N ALA A 68 21.92 8.84 7.18
CA ALA A 68 21.12 10.05 7.41
C ALA A 68 20.37 10.05 8.75
N HIS A 69 20.08 8.86 9.31
CA HIS A 69 19.44 8.74 10.61
C HIS A 69 19.80 7.39 11.29
N PRO A 70 20.04 7.35 12.62
CA PRO A 70 20.42 6.11 13.33
C PRO A 70 19.42 4.96 13.16
N SER A 71 18.12 5.25 13.06
CA SER A 71 17.07 4.23 12.85
C SER A 71 17.10 3.58 11.47
N PHE A 72 17.91 4.08 10.53
CA PHE A 72 18.01 3.50 9.18
C PHE A 72 19.06 2.38 9.10
N LEU A 73 20.00 2.30 10.05
CA LEU A 73 21.03 1.27 10.05
C LEU A 73 20.49 -0.17 9.94
N PRO A 74 19.41 -0.56 10.65
CA PRO A 74 18.82 -1.89 10.52
C PRO A 74 18.20 -2.16 9.14
N LEU A 75 17.96 -1.11 8.33
CA LEU A 75 17.32 -1.23 7.02
C LEU A 75 18.31 -1.43 5.86
N LYS A 76 19.62 -1.48 6.16
CA LYS A 76 20.70 -1.52 5.16
C LYS A 76 20.53 -2.60 4.10
N GLU A 77 20.14 -3.81 4.52
CA GLU A 77 19.97 -4.97 3.63
C GLU A 77 18.49 -5.25 3.31
N LEU A 78 17.59 -4.35 3.73
CA LEU A 78 16.16 -4.56 3.57
C LEU A 78 15.74 -4.16 2.15
N GLN A 79 15.21 -5.13 1.40
CA GLN A 79 14.62 -4.95 0.08
C GLN A 79 13.12 -5.16 0.19
N VAL A 80 12.37 -4.07 0.19
CA VAL A 80 10.91 -4.05 0.30
C VAL A 80 10.32 -3.02 -0.66
N SER A 81 9.06 -3.17 -0.96
CA SER A 81 8.26 -2.20 -1.72
C SER A 81 6.79 -2.33 -1.34
N ALA A 82 5.96 -1.41 -1.79
CA ALA A 82 4.51 -1.58 -1.91
C ALA A 82 4.09 -1.16 -3.32
N HIS A 83 2.86 -1.48 -3.71
CA HIS A 83 2.36 -0.98 -4.99
C HIS A 83 2.15 0.53 -4.92
N PHE A 84 1.59 1.02 -3.79
CA PHE A 84 1.26 2.42 -3.61
C PHE A 84 1.75 2.95 -2.26
N LEU A 85 2.04 4.26 -2.23
CA LEU A 85 2.22 5.06 -1.02
C LEU A 85 1.29 6.26 -1.10
N ILE A 86 0.50 6.48 -0.05
CA ILE A 86 -0.37 7.65 0.11
C ILE A 86 0.21 8.54 1.22
N ARG A 87 0.67 9.74 0.86
CA ARG A 87 1.19 10.72 1.80
C ARG A 87 0.08 11.39 2.61
N ARG A 88 0.47 12.12 3.67
CA ARG A 88 -0.44 12.87 4.55
C ARG A 88 -1.36 13.85 3.81
N ASP A 89 -0.88 14.49 2.75
CA ASP A 89 -1.64 15.41 1.89
C ASP A 89 -2.53 14.71 0.87
N GLY A 90 -2.47 13.37 0.80
CA GLY A 90 -3.22 12.54 -0.12
C GLY A 90 -2.53 12.31 -1.47
N GLU A 91 -1.30 12.81 -1.70
CA GLU A 91 -0.53 12.47 -2.90
C GLU A 91 -0.28 10.96 -2.95
N ILE A 92 -0.51 10.35 -4.12
CA ILE A 92 -0.30 8.91 -4.34
C ILE A 92 0.90 8.69 -5.25
N PHE A 93 1.82 7.85 -4.80
CA PHE A 93 2.91 7.31 -5.59
C PHE A 93 2.64 5.86 -5.93
N GLN A 94 2.95 5.43 -7.15
CA GLN A 94 2.96 4.03 -7.52
C GLN A 94 4.38 3.57 -7.78
N PHE A 95 4.79 2.46 -7.13
CA PHE A 95 6.15 1.89 -7.23
C PHE A 95 6.18 0.59 -8.01
N VAL A 96 5.11 -0.19 -7.96
CA VAL A 96 5.03 -1.50 -8.62
C VAL A 96 3.74 -1.56 -9.43
N PRO A 97 3.79 -2.02 -10.70
CA PRO A 97 2.59 -2.29 -11.48
C PRO A 97 1.68 -3.29 -10.76
N VAL A 98 0.36 -3.09 -10.79
CA VAL A 98 -0.58 -4.00 -10.10
C VAL A 98 -0.58 -5.42 -10.67
N SER A 99 -0.07 -5.60 -11.89
CA SER A 99 0.17 -6.89 -12.52
C SER A 99 1.36 -7.67 -11.93
N MET A 100 2.28 -6.97 -11.26
CA MET A 100 3.48 -7.54 -10.63
C MET A 100 3.22 -7.80 -9.14
N ARG A 101 4.16 -8.49 -8.49
CA ARG A 101 4.17 -8.77 -7.06
C ARG A 101 5.12 -7.81 -6.35
N ALA A 102 4.58 -6.91 -5.51
CA ALA A 102 5.39 -6.09 -4.59
C ALA A 102 5.76 -6.89 -3.33
N TRP A 103 6.83 -6.48 -2.65
CA TRP A 103 7.36 -7.18 -1.47
C TRP A 103 7.01 -6.40 -0.19
N HIS A 104 5.73 -6.49 0.26
CA HIS A 104 5.20 -5.71 1.40
C HIS A 104 4.74 -6.54 2.59
N ALA A 105 4.26 -7.78 2.38
CA ALA A 105 3.61 -8.56 3.43
C ALA A 105 4.58 -9.45 4.23
N GLY A 106 5.73 -9.82 3.64
CA GLY A 106 6.68 -10.74 4.27
C GLY A 106 6.04 -12.11 4.60
N ILE A 107 6.44 -12.71 5.72
CA ILE A 107 5.80 -13.95 6.23
C ILE A 107 4.41 -13.58 6.71
N SER A 108 3.38 -14.09 6.04
CA SER A 108 2.00 -13.69 6.23
C SER A 108 1.02 -14.76 5.78
N SER A 109 -0.21 -14.69 6.27
CA SER A 109 -1.31 -15.57 5.83
C SER A 109 -2.63 -14.79 5.77
N CYS A 110 -3.45 -15.08 4.77
CA CYS A 110 -4.77 -14.49 4.57
C CYS A 110 -5.67 -15.48 3.84
N LEU A 111 -6.96 -15.53 4.18
CA LEU A 111 -7.95 -16.42 3.55
C LEU A 111 -7.49 -17.90 3.52
N GLY A 112 -6.79 -18.36 4.58
CA GLY A 112 -6.27 -19.71 4.71
C GLY A 112 -5.05 -20.03 3.83
N ARG A 113 -4.43 -19.05 3.21
CA ARG A 113 -3.24 -19.19 2.35
C ARG A 113 -2.06 -18.37 2.89
N SER A 114 -0.85 -18.88 2.73
CA SER A 114 0.42 -18.16 3.00
C SER A 114 0.84 -17.31 1.80
N ALA A 115 1.96 -16.60 1.95
CA ALA A 115 2.60 -15.80 0.90
C ALA A 115 1.66 -14.73 0.29
N VAL A 116 1.09 -13.89 1.14
CA VAL A 116 0.06 -12.91 0.77
C VAL A 116 0.50 -11.96 -0.35
N ASN A 117 1.80 -11.69 -0.51
CA ASN A 117 2.32 -10.93 -1.66
C ASN A 117 1.84 -11.48 -3.01
N ASP A 118 1.66 -12.81 -3.12
CA ASP A 118 1.35 -13.47 -4.39
C ASP A 118 -0.02 -13.06 -4.95
N PHE A 119 -0.97 -12.75 -4.08
CA PHE A 119 -2.36 -12.47 -4.44
C PHE A 119 -2.92 -11.16 -3.87
N SER A 120 -2.03 -10.24 -3.47
CA SER A 120 -2.42 -8.96 -2.89
C SER A 120 -1.86 -7.74 -3.61
N ILE A 121 -2.48 -6.60 -3.34
CA ILE A 121 -1.94 -5.26 -3.60
C ILE A 121 -1.62 -4.61 -2.26
N GLY A 122 -0.39 -4.16 -2.04
CA GLY A 122 0.02 -3.43 -0.84
C GLY A 122 -0.13 -1.92 -1.04
N VAL A 123 -0.78 -1.26 -0.08
CA VAL A 123 -0.94 0.19 -0.01
C VAL A 123 -0.40 0.69 1.32
N GLU A 124 0.66 1.47 1.26
CA GLU A 124 1.23 2.15 2.41
C GLU A 124 0.56 3.52 2.60
N LEU A 125 0.18 3.83 3.83
CA LEU A 125 -0.23 5.17 4.21
C LEU A 125 0.86 5.78 5.10
N GLU A 126 1.28 7.00 4.79
CA GLU A 126 2.23 7.71 5.65
C GLU A 126 1.59 7.98 7.02
N GLY A 127 2.07 7.28 8.05
CA GLY A 127 1.42 7.27 9.36
C GLY A 127 2.19 6.48 10.41
N THR A 128 1.56 6.33 11.56
CA THR A 128 2.00 5.50 12.69
C THR A 128 0.78 4.87 13.37
N ASP A 129 1.00 3.90 14.23
CA ASP A 129 -0.07 3.26 15.03
C ASP A 129 -0.81 4.23 15.96
N THR A 130 -0.17 5.33 16.34
CA THR A 130 -0.66 6.26 17.39
C THR A 130 -1.17 7.59 16.85
N ASN A 131 -0.96 7.89 15.56
CA ASN A 131 -1.43 9.12 14.95
C ASN A 131 -2.65 8.85 14.06
N PRO A 132 -3.72 9.65 14.14
CA PRO A 132 -4.82 9.59 13.18
C PRO A 132 -4.32 9.83 11.75
N TYR A 133 -4.93 9.13 10.81
CA TYR A 133 -4.72 9.39 9.39
C TYR A 133 -5.52 10.61 8.94
N GLU A 134 -5.03 11.29 7.91
CA GLU A 134 -5.63 12.54 7.44
C GLU A 134 -6.84 12.31 6.53
N GLU A 135 -7.73 13.27 6.52
CA GLU A 135 -8.89 13.30 5.63
C GLU A 135 -8.49 13.16 4.15
N ALA A 136 -7.38 13.78 3.75
CA ALA A 136 -6.84 13.69 2.40
C ALA A 136 -6.41 12.27 2.05
N GLN A 137 -5.83 11.53 3.02
CA GLN A 137 -5.44 10.12 2.82
C GLN A 137 -6.67 9.23 2.61
N TYR A 138 -7.72 9.38 3.42
CA TYR A 138 -8.94 8.58 3.26
C TYR A 138 -9.64 8.86 1.92
N ARG A 139 -9.69 10.12 1.45
CA ARG A 139 -10.24 10.44 0.12
C ARG A 139 -9.44 9.77 -1.01
N SER A 140 -8.12 9.84 -0.95
CA SER A 140 -7.25 9.23 -1.94
C SER A 140 -7.33 7.71 -1.91
N LEU A 141 -7.35 7.11 -0.70
CA LEU A 141 -7.49 5.68 -0.49
C LEU A 141 -8.83 5.16 -1.01
N ALA A 142 -9.94 5.87 -0.75
CA ALA A 142 -11.26 5.50 -1.25
C ALA A 142 -11.27 5.40 -2.79
N ARG A 143 -10.78 6.43 -3.48
CA ARG A 143 -10.70 6.45 -4.94
C ARG A 143 -9.78 5.35 -5.50
N LEU A 144 -8.65 5.11 -4.83
CA LEU A 144 -7.72 4.04 -5.22
C LEU A 144 -8.37 2.68 -5.04
N ASN A 145 -8.98 2.41 -3.88
CA ASN A 145 -9.65 1.14 -3.62
C ASN A 145 -10.78 0.87 -4.62
N GLN A 146 -11.60 1.87 -4.94
CA GLN A 146 -12.66 1.74 -5.95
C GLN A 146 -12.11 1.42 -7.34
N SER A 147 -10.99 2.04 -7.73
CA SER A 147 -10.33 1.75 -9.00
C SER A 147 -9.81 0.30 -9.04
N LEU A 148 -9.21 -0.16 -7.94
CA LEU A 148 -8.68 -1.52 -7.82
C LEU A 148 -9.79 -2.58 -7.74
N ILE A 149 -10.87 -2.32 -7.00
CA ILE A 149 -12.05 -3.22 -6.92
C ILE A 149 -12.71 -3.35 -8.30
N ARG A 150 -12.77 -2.27 -9.06
CA ARG A 150 -13.29 -2.31 -10.43
C ARG A 150 -12.41 -3.14 -11.37
N GLU A 151 -11.10 -3.03 -11.25
CA GLU A 151 -10.12 -3.78 -12.08
C GLU A 151 -10.03 -5.25 -11.68
N PHE A 152 -10.12 -5.55 -10.37
CA PHE A 152 -9.98 -6.88 -9.82
C PHE A 152 -11.29 -7.34 -9.16
N PRO A 153 -12.22 -7.99 -9.90
CA PRO A 153 -13.55 -8.35 -9.38
C PRO A 153 -13.53 -9.33 -8.19
N ALA A 154 -12.43 -10.02 -7.95
CA ALA A 154 -12.24 -10.87 -6.76
C ALA A 154 -11.99 -10.05 -5.49
N VAL A 155 -11.58 -8.78 -5.61
CA VAL A 155 -11.41 -7.86 -4.48
C VAL A 155 -12.75 -7.21 -4.14
N THR A 156 -13.16 -7.29 -2.89
CA THR A 156 -14.35 -6.61 -2.36
C THR A 156 -13.97 -5.73 -1.16
N ALA A 157 -14.89 -4.95 -0.63
CA ALA A 157 -14.65 -4.18 0.59
C ALA A 157 -14.32 -5.05 1.80
N ASP A 158 -14.75 -6.31 1.83
CA ASP A 158 -14.42 -7.29 2.87
C ASP A 158 -13.02 -7.88 2.70
N HIS A 159 -12.41 -7.71 1.53
CA HIS A 159 -11.06 -8.15 1.22
C HIS A 159 -9.99 -7.04 1.43
N LEU A 160 -10.31 -6.05 2.25
CA LEU A 160 -9.37 -5.04 2.74
C LEU A 160 -8.86 -5.47 4.11
N PHE A 161 -7.57 -5.76 4.23
CA PHE A 161 -6.91 -6.24 5.45
C PHE A 161 -5.79 -5.30 5.87
N GLY A 162 -5.53 -5.24 7.18
CA GLY A 162 -4.31 -4.61 7.72
C GLY A 162 -3.13 -5.58 7.68
N HIS A 163 -1.92 -5.06 7.76
CA HIS A 163 -0.75 -5.90 7.95
C HIS A 163 -0.86 -6.70 9.26
N SER A 164 -1.45 -6.10 10.29
CA SER A 164 -1.76 -6.77 11.57
C SER A 164 -2.73 -7.95 11.43
N ASP A 165 -3.64 -7.92 10.45
CA ASP A 165 -4.59 -9.01 10.23
C ASP A 165 -3.92 -10.24 9.56
N ILE A 166 -2.92 -10.00 8.71
CA ILE A 166 -2.23 -11.05 7.95
C ILE A 166 -0.93 -11.53 8.60
N ALA A 167 -0.43 -10.81 9.60
CA ALA A 167 0.79 -11.13 10.36
C ALA A 167 0.70 -10.66 11.82
N PRO A 168 -0.31 -11.12 12.61
CA PRO A 168 -0.68 -10.55 13.91
C PRO A 168 0.44 -10.62 14.96
N ASP A 169 1.28 -11.67 14.91
CA ASP A 169 2.39 -11.85 15.88
C ASP A 169 3.59 -10.94 15.59
N ARG A 170 3.60 -10.24 14.47
CA ARG A 170 4.78 -9.53 13.95
C ARG A 170 4.50 -8.07 13.61
N LYS A 171 3.25 -7.71 13.32
CA LYS A 171 2.85 -6.41 12.77
C LYS A 171 1.63 -5.84 13.49
N SER A 172 1.63 -4.52 13.62
CA SER A 172 0.56 -3.75 14.24
C SER A 172 -0.12 -2.77 13.28
N ASP A 173 0.57 -2.46 12.18
CA ASP A 173 0.10 -1.48 11.19
C ASP A 173 -1.17 -1.94 10.41
N PRO A 174 -2.04 -1.02 10.00
CA PRO A 174 -1.98 0.43 10.12
C PRO A 174 -2.31 1.00 11.52
N GLY A 175 -2.51 0.15 12.51
CA GLY A 175 -2.72 0.50 13.90
C GLY A 175 -4.17 0.87 14.26
N PRO A 176 -4.45 1.07 15.58
CA PRO A 176 -5.80 1.31 16.09
C PRO A 176 -6.37 2.69 15.72
N CYS A 177 -5.55 3.62 15.25
CA CYS A 177 -6.01 4.93 14.79
C CYS A 177 -6.55 4.94 13.36
N PHE A 178 -6.52 3.78 12.66
CA PHE A 178 -7.09 3.66 11.31
C PHE A 178 -8.60 3.37 11.37
N ASP A 179 -9.40 4.17 10.65
CA ASP A 179 -10.86 4.04 10.61
C ASP A 179 -11.29 3.00 9.58
N TRP A 180 -11.32 1.73 10.00
CA TRP A 180 -11.75 0.59 9.18
C TRP A 180 -13.21 0.69 8.68
N PRO A 181 -14.20 1.07 9.54
CA PRO A 181 -15.58 1.24 9.09
C PRO A 181 -15.69 2.25 7.95
N ARG A 182 -14.99 3.36 8.06
CA ARG A 182 -14.92 4.37 7.00
C ARG A 182 -14.26 3.83 5.74
N CYS A 183 -13.10 3.20 5.86
CA CYS A 183 -12.35 2.67 4.72
C CYS A 183 -13.20 1.71 3.89
N ARG A 184 -13.87 0.74 4.55
CA ARG A 184 -14.72 -0.23 3.87
C ARG A 184 -15.97 0.37 3.25
N ARG A 185 -16.63 1.31 3.96
CA ARG A 185 -17.78 2.03 3.43
C ARG A 185 -17.42 2.82 2.18
N ASP A 186 -16.33 3.59 2.24
CA ASP A 186 -15.93 4.49 1.16
C ASP A 186 -15.32 3.74 -0.03
N ALA A 187 -14.87 2.49 0.14
CA ALA A 187 -14.41 1.63 -0.94
C ALA A 187 -15.54 1.21 -1.92
N VAL A 188 -16.82 1.28 -1.51
CA VAL A 188 -17.99 0.86 -2.31
C VAL A 188 -18.87 2.02 -2.77
N LEU A 189 -18.64 3.25 -2.31
CA LEU A 189 -19.60 4.37 -2.44
C LEU A 189 -19.47 5.22 -3.69
N LEU A 190 -19.08 4.70 -4.85
CA LEU A 190 -19.27 5.43 -6.12
C LEU A 190 -19.89 4.50 -7.18
N SER A 191 -21.16 4.21 -7.02
CA SER A 191 -22.04 3.76 -8.11
C SER A 191 -22.94 4.92 -8.54
#